data_364b71d8a12681003904aeb6662713a2
#
_entry.id   364b71d8a12681003904aeb6662713a2
#
_cell.length_a   1.000
_cell.length_b   1.000
_cell.length_c   1.000
_cell.angle_alpha   90.00
_cell.angle_beta   90.00
_cell.angle_gamma   90.00
#
_symmetry.space_group_name_H-M   'P 1'
#
loop_
_entity.id
_entity.type
_entity.pdbx_description
1 polymer ?
#
loop_
_entity_poly.entity_id
_entity_poly.type
_entity_poly.pdbx_seq_one_letter_code
_entity_poly.pdbx_strand_id
1 'polypeptide(L)'
;KAAMADGALPEAELPAFIVEIPADVKNGDIASNIAMAGARSWRKAPKMIADALLAHLPSIENSVFAKVEVAGPGFINLFLAPSFWASVVLGACSNKEYGRTDHGKGAKYNVEFVSANPTGPMHMGNARGGALGDCLAAVLDWSGYDVTREFYINDAGNQIQKFGKSLAVRYLQQFCGEEAYPLPKECYQGGDIKVLAGEFAELNGDKYVAAVSYTHLTL
;
A
#
# COMPACT_ATOMS: atom_id res chain seq x y z
N LYS A 1 9.38 24.01 32.04
CA LYS A 1 9.96 23.81 33.39
C LYS A 1 11.04 24.84 33.64
N ALA A 2 12.05 25.06 32.77
CA ALA A 2 13.13 26.06 32.98
C ALA A 2 12.57 27.46 33.25
N ALA A 3 11.64 27.95 32.43
CA ALA A 3 11.00 29.25 32.61
C ALA A 3 10.19 29.37 33.93
N MET A 4 9.70 28.28 34.49
CA MET A 4 9.06 28.25 35.80
C MET A 4 10.10 28.29 36.95
N ALA A 5 11.16 27.48 36.79
CA ALA A 5 12.24 27.42 37.80
C ALA A 5 12.96 28.76 37.95
N ASP A 6 13.07 29.53 36.86
CA ASP A 6 13.69 30.87 36.85
C ASP A 6 12.70 32.02 37.21
N GLY A 7 11.44 31.67 37.51
CA GLY A 7 10.41 32.65 37.89
C GLY A 7 9.85 33.46 36.70
N ALA A 8 10.27 33.21 35.47
CA ALA A 8 9.76 33.88 34.28
C ALA A 8 8.28 33.55 34.02
N LEU A 9 7.86 32.33 34.37
CA LEU A 9 6.47 31.89 34.39
C LEU A 9 6.08 31.39 35.79
N PRO A 10 4.83 31.63 36.25
CA PRO A 10 4.34 31.06 37.50
C PRO A 10 4.38 29.54 37.47
N GLU A 11 4.59 28.91 38.61
CA GLU A 11 4.47 27.46 38.73
C GLU A 11 3.00 27.02 38.51
N ALA A 12 2.77 26.23 37.54
CA ALA A 12 1.44 25.72 37.18
C ALA A 12 1.55 24.41 36.38
N GLU A 13 0.46 23.65 36.36
CA GLU A 13 0.37 22.50 35.46
C GLU A 13 0.47 22.92 33.99
N LEU A 14 1.13 22.08 33.20
CA LEU A 14 1.22 22.27 31.76
C LEU A 14 -0.19 22.15 31.15
N PRO A 15 -0.65 23.14 30.38
CA PRO A 15 -1.92 23.05 29.70
C PRO A 15 -1.87 21.98 28.62
N ALA A 16 -3.02 21.45 28.22
CA ALA A 16 -3.13 20.70 26.96
C ALA A 16 -2.86 21.66 25.80
N PHE A 17 -1.90 21.35 24.95
CA PHE A 17 -1.52 22.15 23.79
C PHE A 17 -1.35 21.28 22.56
N ILE A 18 -1.33 21.91 21.40
CA ILE A 18 -1.18 21.23 20.09
C ILE A 18 0.20 21.55 19.54
N VAL A 19 0.80 20.54 18.93
CA VAL A 19 1.95 20.66 18.04
C VAL A 19 1.49 20.14 16.67
N GLU A 20 1.61 20.98 15.65
CA GLU A 20 1.08 20.66 14.32
C GLU A 20 2.01 21.15 13.20
N ILE A 21 1.82 20.62 12.00
CA ILE A 21 2.43 21.14 10.79
C ILE A 21 1.55 22.29 10.30
N PRO A 22 2.08 23.54 10.21
CA PRO A 22 1.28 24.66 9.74
C PRO A 22 0.82 24.49 8.29
N ALA A 23 -0.38 24.96 7.97
CA ALA A 23 -0.88 24.93 6.61
C ALA A 23 -0.09 25.83 5.64
N ASP A 24 0.49 26.94 6.15
CA ASP A 24 1.37 27.84 5.37
C ASP A 24 2.83 27.60 5.80
N VAL A 25 3.66 27.21 4.84
CA VAL A 25 5.10 26.97 5.02
C VAL A 25 5.87 28.18 5.56
N LYS A 26 5.31 29.39 5.41
CA LYS A 26 5.89 30.62 6.01
C LYS A 26 5.90 30.57 7.54
N ASN A 27 5.05 29.77 8.13
CA ASN A 27 4.94 29.60 9.57
C ASN A 27 5.86 28.49 10.11
N GLY A 28 6.81 28.02 9.31
CA GLY A 28 7.78 27.00 9.68
C GLY A 28 7.31 25.57 9.37
N ASP A 29 8.10 24.60 9.82
CA ASP A 29 7.82 23.17 9.64
C ASP A 29 6.93 22.63 10.76
N ILE A 30 6.99 23.25 11.95
CA ILE A 30 6.22 22.86 13.13
C ILE A 30 5.74 24.12 13.84
N ALA A 31 4.50 24.13 14.32
CA ALA A 31 3.93 25.20 15.14
C ALA A 31 3.33 24.66 16.42
N SER A 32 3.41 25.44 17.49
CA SER A 32 2.77 25.12 18.77
C SER A 32 1.96 26.30 19.30
N ASN A 33 0.78 26.01 19.86
CA ASN A 33 -0.10 26.96 20.50
C ASN A 33 0.07 26.99 22.03
N ILE A 34 1.13 26.41 22.55
CA ILE A 34 1.36 26.26 24.04
C ILE A 34 1.21 27.57 24.80
N ALA A 35 1.67 28.66 24.24
CA ALA A 35 1.61 29.96 24.96
C ALA A 35 0.15 30.49 25.04
N MET A 36 -0.65 30.28 24.00
CA MET A 36 -2.07 30.62 24.01
C MET A 36 -2.87 29.70 24.93
N ALA A 37 -2.64 28.38 24.86
CA ALA A 37 -3.27 27.39 25.74
C ALA A 37 -2.94 27.67 27.22
N GLY A 38 -1.71 28.10 27.51
CA GLY A 38 -1.24 28.38 28.86
C GLY A 38 -1.60 29.76 29.43
N ALA A 39 -2.22 30.65 28.65
CA ALA A 39 -2.50 32.02 29.08
C ALA A 39 -3.31 32.09 30.39
N ARG A 40 -4.28 31.19 30.58
CA ARG A 40 -5.07 31.12 31.81
C ARG A 40 -4.28 30.53 32.98
N SER A 41 -3.50 29.49 32.77
CA SER A 41 -2.71 28.79 33.79
C SER A 41 -1.60 29.70 34.31
N TRP A 42 -0.90 30.36 33.41
CA TRP A 42 0.22 31.28 33.80
C TRP A 42 -0.18 32.71 34.00
N ARG A 43 -1.47 33.07 33.81
CA ARG A 43 -2.02 34.40 34.01
C ARG A 43 -1.20 35.52 33.36
N LYS A 44 -0.70 35.27 32.16
CA LYS A 44 0.07 36.20 31.32
C LYS A 44 -0.46 36.25 29.91
N ALA A 45 -0.17 37.34 29.21
CA ALA A 45 -0.52 37.42 27.78
C ALA A 45 0.24 36.34 26.98
N PRO A 46 -0.40 35.69 26.00
CA PRO A 46 0.24 34.61 25.25
C PRO A 46 1.58 34.96 24.63
N LYS A 47 1.72 36.19 24.10
CA LYS A 47 2.99 36.67 23.56
C LYS A 47 4.10 36.71 24.60
N MET A 48 3.80 37.24 25.82
CA MET A 48 4.77 37.25 26.92
C MET A 48 5.17 35.84 27.35
N ILE A 49 4.23 34.90 27.31
CA ILE A 49 4.52 33.48 27.62
C ILE A 49 5.43 32.91 26.54
N ALA A 50 5.13 33.15 25.26
CA ALA A 50 5.94 32.66 24.15
C ALA A 50 7.37 33.23 24.21
N ASP A 51 7.52 34.52 24.46
CA ASP A 51 8.83 35.17 24.63
C ASP A 51 9.62 34.60 25.85
N ALA A 52 8.94 34.36 26.96
CA ALA A 52 9.55 33.72 28.12
C ALA A 52 9.97 32.27 27.85
N LEU A 53 9.16 31.51 27.08
CA LEU A 53 9.51 30.15 26.67
C LEU A 53 10.70 30.15 25.71
N LEU A 54 10.73 31.06 24.74
CA LEU A 54 11.87 31.22 23.83
C LEU A 54 13.17 31.53 24.56
N ALA A 55 13.14 32.46 25.52
CA ALA A 55 14.31 32.84 26.30
C ALA A 55 14.91 31.68 27.10
N HIS A 56 14.09 30.65 27.41
CA HIS A 56 14.52 29.49 28.18
C HIS A 56 14.65 28.21 27.31
N LEU A 57 14.58 28.34 25.99
CA LEU A 57 14.95 27.23 25.09
C LEU A 57 16.47 27.03 25.14
N PRO A 58 16.95 25.79 25.11
CA PRO A 58 18.36 25.52 24.87
C PRO A 58 18.84 26.23 23.60
N SER A 59 20.13 26.55 23.54
CA SER A 59 20.72 27.08 22.29
C SER A 59 20.35 26.17 21.12
N ILE A 60 19.84 26.79 20.04
CA ILE A 60 19.55 26.07 18.80
C ILE A 60 20.83 25.76 17.99
N GLU A 61 21.97 26.27 18.45
CA GLU A 61 23.26 26.04 17.85
C GLU A 61 23.59 24.53 17.89
N ASN A 62 23.83 23.94 16.74
CA ASN A 62 23.99 22.48 16.55
C ASN A 62 22.73 21.64 16.88
N SER A 63 21.56 22.26 16.93
CA SER A 63 20.28 21.53 17.06
C SER A 63 19.67 21.18 15.71
N VAL A 64 18.54 20.47 15.73
CA VAL A 64 17.73 20.17 14.53
C VAL A 64 16.99 21.38 13.99
N PHE A 65 17.00 22.51 14.69
CA PHE A 65 16.30 23.74 14.31
C PHE A 65 17.26 24.79 13.78
N ALA A 66 16.89 25.39 12.66
CA ALA A 66 17.58 26.56 12.11
C ALA A 66 17.09 27.86 12.73
N LYS A 67 15.81 27.90 13.10
CA LYS A 67 15.17 29.12 13.63
C LYS A 67 13.97 28.73 14.49
N VAL A 68 13.73 29.50 15.53
CA VAL A 68 12.49 29.47 16.33
C VAL A 68 12.01 30.89 16.48
N GLU A 69 10.73 31.16 16.26
CA GLU A 69 10.16 32.51 16.38
C GLU A 69 8.76 32.52 16.98
N VAL A 70 8.39 33.64 17.55
CA VAL A 70 7.01 33.89 17.99
C VAL A 70 6.24 34.58 16.88
N ALA A 71 5.08 34.02 16.52
CA ALA A 71 4.21 34.59 15.49
C ALA A 71 2.80 34.87 16.00
N GLY A 72 2.19 35.91 15.44
CA GLY A 72 0.81 36.28 15.73
C GLY A 72 0.55 36.49 17.24
N PRO A 73 -0.54 35.93 17.78
CA PRO A 73 -0.94 36.13 19.19
C PRO A 73 -0.10 35.32 20.20
N GLY A 74 0.88 34.51 19.74
CA GLY A 74 1.72 33.70 20.60
C GLY A 74 1.95 32.27 20.12
N PHE A 75 1.84 32.03 18.81
CA PHE A 75 2.33 30.79 18.24
C PHE A 75 3.85 30.71 18.31
N ILE A 76 4.38 29.56 18.59
CA ILE A 76 5.81 29.29 18.51
C ILE A 76 6.04 28.46 17.26
N ASN A 77 6.71 29.06 16.28
CA ASN A 77 7.03 28.44 14.98
C ASN A 77 8.48 27.96 14.99
N LEU A 78 8.70 26.72 14.56
CA LEU A 78 10.00 26.08 14.50
C LEU A 78 10.33 25.74 13.05
N PHE A 79 11.52 26.12 12.63
CA PHE A 79 12.06 25.84 11.30
C PHE A 79 13.20 24.83 11.42
N LEU A 80 13.09 23.73 10.72
CA LEU A 80 14.09 22.67 10.74
C LEU A 80 15.34 23.08 9.94
N ALA A 81 16.49 22.68 10.41
CA ALA A 81 17.75 22.94 9.72
C ALA A 81 17.86 22.06 8.44
N PRO A 82 18.49 22.57 7.37
CA PRO A 82 18.76 21.74 6.20
C PRO A 82 19.52 20.44 6.49
N SER A 83 20.38 20.47 7.52
CA SER A 83 21.11 19.30 8.01
C SER A 83 20.18 18.21 8.57
N PHE A 84 19.05 18.59 9.17
CA PHE A 84 18.03 17.63 9.61
C PHE A 84 17.46 16.86 8.42
N TRP A 85 17.04 17.58 7.38
CA TRP A 85 16.50 16.93 6.16
C TRP A 85 17.55 16.05 5.48
N ALA A 86 18.78 16.49 5.41
CA ALA A 86 19.89 15.69 4.91
C ALA A 86 20.07 14.40 5.75
N SER A 87 19.98 14.50 7.07
CA SER A 87 20.09 13.32 7.94
C SER A 87 18.94 12.32 7.76
N VAL A 88 17.71 12.81 7.51
CA VAL A 88 16.56 11.95 7.18
C VAL A 88 16.80 11.19 5.89
N VAL A 89 17.27 11.87 4.84
CA VAL A 89 17.58 11.23 3.54
C VAL A 89 18.68 10.19 3.71
N LEU A 90 19.77 10.54 4.38
CA LEU A 90 20.88 9.61 4.64
C LEU A 90 20.42 8.40 5.49
N GLY A 91 19.57 8.64 6.50
CA GLY A 91 18.97 7.58 7.29
C GLY A 91 18.10 6.63 6.46
N ALA A 92 17.28 7.18 5.57
CA ALA A 92 16.46 6.40 4.65
C ALA A 92 17.32 5.59 3.65
N CYS A 93 18.39 6.17 3.12
CA CYS A 93 19.29 5.47 2.20
C CYS A 93 20.11 4.37 2.88
N SER A 94 20.46 4.53 4.14
CA SER A 94 21.28 3.56 4.89
C SER A 94 20.46 2.44 5.53
N ASN A 95 19.17 2.64 5.74
CA ASN A 95 18.30 1.67 6.38
C ASN A 95 17.29 1.09 5.40
N LYS A 96 17.49 -0.18 5.00
CA LYS A 96 16.58 -0.90 4.07
C LYS A 96 15.16 -1.08 4.65
N GLU A 97 15.01 -1.01 5.96
CA GLU A 97 13.73 -1.11 6.67
C GLU A 97 13.23 0.26 7.15
N TYR A 98 13.69 1.36 6.53
CA TYR A 98 13.23 2.69 6.89
C TYR A 98 11.72 2.84 6.74
N GLY A 99 11.05 3.28 7.80
CA GLY A 99 9.58 3.39 7.85
C GLY A 99 8.84 2.11 8.27
N ARG A 100 9.54 0.99 8.48
CA ARG A 100 8.94 -0.21 9.07
C ARG A 100 8.45 0.08 10.49
N THR A 101 7.28 -0.42 10.84
CA THR A 101 6.68 -0.25 12.18
C THR A 101 6.23 -1.60 12.75
N ASP A 102 5.94 -1.62 14.04
CA ASP A 102 5.36 -2.79 14.73
C ASP A 102 3.88 -2.54 15.13
N HIS A 103 3.17 -1.76 14.33
CA HIS A 103 1.77 -1.42 14.61
C HIS A 103 0.88 -2.68 14.66
N GLY A 104 1.12 -3.62 13.77
CA GLY A 104 0.39 -4.88 13.64
C GLY A 104 0.64 -5.90 14.76
N LYS A 105 1.75 -5.76 15.52
CA LYS A 105 2.13 -6.66 16.63
C LYS A 105 2.06 -8.14 16.26
N GLY A 106 2.40 -8.48 15.04
CA GLY A 106 2.37 -9.85 14.53
C GLY A 106 0.97 -10.45 14.35
N ALA A 107 -0.09 -9.64 14.36
CA ALA A 107 -1.43 -10.12 14.04
C ALA A 107 -1.48 -10.70 12.61
N LYS A 108 -2.12 -11.85 12.47
CA LYS A 108 -2.13 -12.61 11.22
C LYS A 108 -3.18 -12.08 10.25
N TYR A 109 -2.76 -11.88 9.01
CA TYR A 109 -3.63 -11.53 7.89
C TYR A 109 -3.40 -12.47 6.73
N ASN A 110 -4.49 -12.93 6.13
CA ASN A 110 -4.47 -13.64 4.85
C ASN A 110 -5.00 -12.72 3.77
N VAL A 111 -4.21 -12.46 2.75
CA VAL A 111 -4.55 -11.59 1.62
C VAL A 111 -4.63 -12.45 0.37
N GLU A 112 -5.87 -12.74 -0.05
CA GLU A 112 -6.14 -13.42 -1.30
C GLU A 112 -6.25 -12.41 -2.44
N PHE A 113 -5.51 -12.63 -3.53
CA PHE A 113 -5.59 -11.77 -4.71
C PHE A 113 -5.25 -12.53 -6.00
N VAL A 114 -5.62 -11.94 -7.12
CA VAL A 114 -5.64 -12.53 -8.46
C VAL A 114 -6.68 -13.64 -8.56
N SER A 115 -6.45 -14.83 -8.00
CA SER A 115 -7.35 -16.01 -7.97
C SER A 115 -8.14 -16.21 -9.29
N ALA A 116 -7.45 -16.04 -10.42
CA ALA A 116 -8.06 -16.13 -11.74
C ALA A 116 -8.28 -17.59 -12.14
N ASN A 117 -9.47 -17.89 -12.71
CA ASN A 117 -9.73 -19.19 -13.27
C ASN A 117 -8.80 -19.49 -14.45
N PRO A 118 -8.25 -20.71 -14.58
CA PRO A 118 -7.31 -21.08 -15.64
C PRO A 118 -8.04 -21.40 -16.96
N THR A 119 -8.83 -20.44 -17.44
CA THR A 119 -9.70 -20.60 -18.63
C THR A 119 -9.28 -19.70 -19.79
N GLY A 120 -8.13 -19.07 -19.71
CA GLY A 120 -7.56 -18.18 -20.72
C GLY A 120 -6.41 -17.33 -20.20
N PRO A 121 -5.80 -16.51 -21.04
CA PRO A 121 -4.75 -15.60 -20.64
C PRO A 121 -5.22 -14.58 -19.59
N MET A 122 -4.32 -14.21 -18.69
CA MET A 122 -4.60 -13.12 -17.74
C MET A 122 -4.76 -11.79 -18.48
N HIS A 123 -5.73 -11.00 -18.06
CA HIS A 123 -6.00 -9.68 -18.62
C HIS A 123 -5.65 -8.55 -17.61
N MET A 124 -5.76 -7.30 -18.06
CA MET A 124 -5.41 -6.13 -17.23
C MET A 124 -6.17 -6.06 -15.90
N GLY A 125 -7.40 -6.58 -15.84
CA GLY A 125 -8.15 -6.67 -14.58
C GLY A 125 -7.47 -7.55 -13.54
N ASN A 126 -6.93 -8.70 -13.97
CA ASN A 126 -6.16 -9.59 -13.09
C ASN A 126 -4.84 -8.94 -12.66
N ALA A 127 -4.13 -8.27 -13.59
CA ALA A 127 -2.89 -7.55 -13.27
C ALA A 127 -3.11 -6.43 -12.25
N ARG A 128 -4.21 -5.66 -12.38
CA ARG A 128 -4.58 -4.64 -11.39
C ARG A 128 -4.87 -5.24 -10.02
N GLY A 129 -5.63 -6.33 -9.98
CA GLY A 129 -5.90 -7.05 -8.74
C GLY A 129 -4.62 -7.59 -8.11
N GLY A 130 -3.70 -8.10 -8.92
CA GLY A 130 -2.39 -8.56 -8.48
C GLY A 130 -1.55 -7.45 -7.86
N ALA A 131 -1.42 -6.33 -8.57
CA ALA A 131 -0.66 -5.18 -8.07
C ALA A 131 -1.24 -4.62 -6.77
N LEU A 132 -2.56 -4.45 -6.70
CA LEU A 132 -3.23 -3.95 -5.51
C LEU A 132 -3.06 -4.91 -4.31
N GLY A 133 -3.28 -6.20 -4.52
CA GLY A 133 -3.17 -7.22 -3.47
C GLY A 133 -1.75 -7.36 -2.95
N ASP A 134 -0.75 -7.36 -3.83
CA ASP A 134 0.65 -7.43 -3.42
C ASP A 134 1.11 -6.17 -2.68
N CYS A 135 0.72 -4.97 -3.16
CA CYS A 135 0.99 -3.72 -2.45
C CYS A 135 0.33 -3.69 -1.06
N LEU A 136 -0.93 -4.15 -0.94
CA LEU A 136 -1.62 -4.23 0.34
C LEU A 136 -0.89 -5.19 1.30
N ALA A 137 -0.54 -6.37 0.82
CA ALA A 137 0.20 -7.36 1.60
C ALA A 137 1.57 -6.83 2.05
N ALA A 138 2.27 -6.10 1.16
CA ALA A 138 3.55 -5.48 1.48
C ALA A 138 3.42 -4.37 2.53
N VAL A 139 2.39 -3.51 2.44
CA VAL A 139 2.14 -2.45 3.44
C VAL A 139 1.79 -3.04 4.79
N LEU A 140 0.98 -4.09 4.84
CA LEU A 140 0.64 -4.78 6.08
C LEU A 140 1.89 -5.41 6.72
N ASP A 141 2.71 -6.14 5.94
CA ASP A 141 3.97 -6.71 6.43
C ASP A 141 4.91 -5.61 6.95
N TRP A 142 5.02 -4.51 6.21
CA TRP A 142 5.83 -3.35 6.62
C TRP A 142 5.33 -2.69 7.90
N SER A 143 4.03 -2.83 8.18
CA SER A 143 3.37 -2.32 9.39
C SER A 143 3.42 -3.32 10.57
N GLY A 144 4.15 -4.43 10.45
CA GLY A 144 4.35 -5.40 11.53
C GLY A 144 3.25 -6.46 11.68
N TYR A 145 2.46 -6.69 10.64
CA TYR A 145 1.54 -7.84 10.59
C TYR A 145 2.25 -9.08 10.04
N ASP A 146 1.78 -10.26 10.45
CA ASP A 146 2.18 -11.56 9.87
C ASP A 146 1.25 -11.85 8.68
N VAL A 147 1.77 -11.66 7.47
CA VAL A 147 0.96 -11.65 6.24
C VAL A 147 1.21 -12.90 5.40
N THR A 148 0.15 -13.64 5.15
CA THR A 148 0.11 -14.71 4.16
C THR A 148 -0.51 -14.19 2.87
N ARG A 149 0.18 -14.43 1.73
CA ARG A 149 -0.37 -14.18 0.39
C ARG A 149 -0.99 -15.46 -0.12
N GLU A 150 -2.23 -15.38 -0.56
CA GLU A 150 -2.98 -16.54 -1.04
C GLU A 150 -3.40 -16.35 -2.50
N PHE A 151 -3.26 -17.43 -3.26
CA PHE A 151 -3.84 -17.56 -4.60
C PHE A 151 -4.70 -18.81 -4.62
N TYR A 152 -6.00 -18.64 -4.83
CA TYR A 152 -6.93 -19.77 -4.93
C TYR A 152 -6.85 -20.40 -6.33
N ILE A 153 -6.48 -21.67 -6.38
CA ILE A 153 -6.45 -22.45 -7.64
C ILE A 153 -7.82 -23.10 -7.83
N ASN A 154 -8.57 -22.62 -8.82
CA ASN A 154 -9.87 -23.18 -9.18
C ASN A 154 -9.72 -24.07 -10.43
N ASP A 155 -9.38 -25.33 -10.21
CA ASP A 155 -9.15 -26.34 -11.26
C ASP A 155 -10.33 -27.29 -11.47
N ALA A 156 -11.51 -26.96 -10.97
CA ALA A 156 -12.72 -27.77 -11.04
C ALA A 156 -13.96 -26.95 -11.45
N GLY A 157 -15.08 -27.64 -11.65
CA GLY A 157 -16.38 -27.05 -11.91
C GLY A 157 -16.66 -26.74 -13.38
N ASN A 158 -17.80 -26.07 -13.63
CA ASN A 158 -18.36 -25.87 -14.98
C ASN A 158 -17.45 -25.10 -15.94
N GLN A 159 -16.62 -24.18 -15.44
CA GLN A 159 -15.72 -23.40 -16.31
C GLN A 159 -14.60 -24.27 -16.86
N ILE A 160 -14.01 -25.12 -16.01
CA ILE A 160 -12.96 -26.07 -16.43
C ILE A 160 -13.54 -27.11 -17.40
N GLN A 161 -14.74 -27.60 -17.14
CA GLN A 161 -15.42 -28.52 -18.10
C GLN A 161 -15.66 -27.86 -19.46
N LYS A 162 -16.15 -26.62 -19.48
CA LYS A 162 -16.31 -25.86 -20.73
C LYS A 162 -14.99 -25.60 -21.45
N PHE A 163 -13.94 -25.29 -20.69
CA PHE A 163 -12.60 -25.10 -21.23
C PHE A 163 -12.08 -26.38 -21.86
N GLY A 164 -12.17 -27.51 -21.14
CA GLY A 164 -11.79 -28.83 -21.67
C GLY A 164 -12.57 -29.20 -22.92
N LYS A 165 -13.91 -28.99 -22.94
CA LYS A 165 -14.75 -29.20 -24.13
C LYS A 165 -14.32 -28.30 -25.29
N SER A 166 -14.02 -27.04 -25.03
CA SER A 166 -13.56 -26.11 -26.08
C SER A 166 -12.24 -26.57 -26.71
N LEU A 167 -11.28 -26.95 -25.85
CA LEU A 167 -9.99 -27.46 -26.27
C LEU A 167 -10.15 -28.76 -27.11
N ALA A 168 -10.98 -29.68 -26.63
CA ALA A 168 -11.26 -30.94 -27.31
C ALA A 168 -11.85 -30.74 -28.74
N VAL A 169 -12.84 -29.84 -28.83
CA VAL A 169 -13.44 -29.54 -30.17
C VAL A 169 -12.41 -28.87 -31.09
N ARG A 170 -11.63 -27.91 -30.59
CA ARG A 170 -10.57 -27.25 -31.38
C ARG A 170 -9.45 -28.23 -31.79
N TYR A 171 -9.13 -29.20 -30.94
CA TYR A 171 -8.18 -30.26 -31.27
C TYR A 171 -8.73 -31.15 -32.41
N LEU A 172 -9.99 -31.60 -32.35
CA LEU A 172 -10.62 -32.38 -33.43
C LEU A 172 -10.65 -31.62 -34.76
N GLN A 173 -10.89 -30.31 -34.72
CA GLN A 173 -10.88 -29.42 -35.87
C GLN A 173 -9.54 -29.40 -36.63
N GLN A 174 -8.40 -29.64 -35.93
CA GLN A 174 -7.09 -29.70 -36.57
C GLN A 174 -6.99 -30.89 -37.58
N PHE A 175 -7.69 -31.98 -37.29
CA PHE A 175 -7.60 -33.20 -38.10
C PHE A 175 -8.80 -33.43 -39.01
N CYS A 176 -10.00 -33.01 -38.59
CA CYS A 176 -11.25 -33.32 -39.25
C CYS A 176 -11.92 -32.11 -39.90
N GLY A 177 -11.43 -30.89 -39.62
CA GLY A 177 -12.01 -29.64 -40.12
C GLY A 177 -13.14 -29.05 -39.25
N GLU A 178 -13.36 -27.76 -39.39
CA GLU A 178 -14.35 -27.01 -38.60
C GLU A 178 -15.80 -27.38 -38.95
N GLU A 179 -16.05 -27.79 -40.19
CA GLU A 179 -17.40 -28.21 -40.65
C GLU A 179 -17.84 -29.53 -40.00
N ALA A 180 -16.90 -30.46 -39.78
CA ALA A 180 -17.18 -31.73 -39.14
C ALA A 180 -17.44 -31.58 -37.63
N TYR A 181 -16.80 -30.64 -37.01
CA TYR A 181 -16.91 -30.36 -35.56
C TYR A 181 -17.14 -28.88 -35.33
N PRO A 182 -18.37 -28.36 -35.50
CA PRO A 182 -18.68 -26.97 -35.25
C PRO A 182 -18.52 -26.66 -33.75
N LEU A 183 -17.85 -25.52 -33.41
CA LEU A 183 -17.66 -25.12 -32.02
C LEU A 183 -18.97 -24.69 -31.38
N PRO A 184 -19.46 -25.34 -30.31
CA PRO A 184 -20.69 -24.96 -29.64
C PRO A 184 -20.65 -23.54 -29.07
N LYS A 185 -21.81 -22.85 -29.08
CA LYS A 185 -21.90 -21.46 -28.60
C LYS A 185 -21.51 -21.27 -27.11
N GLU A 186 -21.73 -22.29 -26.31
CA GLU A 186 -21.38 -22.31 -24.89
C GLU A 186 -19.88 -22.51 -24.63
N CYS A 187 -19.11 -22.90 -25.63
CA CYS A 187 -17.66 -23.07 -25.55
C CYS A 187 -16.93 -21.71 -25.61
N TYR A 188 -15.70 -21.68 -25.13
CA TYR A 188 -14.83 -20.52 -25.25
C TYR A 188 -14.46 -20.28 -26.72
N GLN A 189 -14.79 -19.08 -27.22
CA GLN A 189 -14.63 -18.68 -28.60
C GLN A 189 -13.27 -18.02 -28.90
N GLY A 190 -12.41 -17.84 -27.91
CA GLY A 190 -11.15 -17.13 -28.06
C GLY A 190 -10.15 -17.82 -28.98
N GLY A 191 -9.30 -17.00 -29.59
CA GLY A 191 -8.23 -17.52 -30.47
C GLY A 191 -7.14 -18.27 -29.69
N ASP A 192 -6.97 -17.96 -28.42
CA ASP A 192 -6.06 -18.61 -27.48
C ASP A 192 -6.33 -20.11 -27.36
N ILE A 193 -7.61 -20.54 -27.30
CA ILE A 193 -7.99 -21.97 -27.28
C ILE A 193 -7.58 -22.69 -28.58
N LYS A 194 -7.66 -21.99 -29.74
CA LYS A 194 -7.24 -22.54 -31.01
C LYS A 194 -5.71 -22.76 -31.07
N VAL A 195 -4.95 -21.80 -30.50
CA VAL A 195 -3.49 -21.91 -30.38
C VAL A 195 -3.11 -23.10 -29.50
N LEU A 196 -3.68 -23.18 -28.30
CA LEU A 196 -3.43 -24.28 -27.36
C LEU A 196 -3.77 -25.64 -27.95
N ALA A 197 -4.88 -25.74 -28.73
CA ALA A 197 -5.25 -26.98 -29.41
C ALA A 197 -4.25 -27.33 -30.51
N GLY A 198 -3.69 -26.34 -31.21
CA GLY A 198 -2.63 -26.54 -32.18
C GLY A 198 -1.35 -27.09 -31.54
N GLU A 199 -0.88 -26.44 -30.48
CA GLU A 199 0.28 -26.89 -29.70
C GLU A 199 0.10 -28.30 -29.14
N PHE A 200 -1.10 -28.61 -28.65
CA PHE A 200 -1.43 -29.96 -28.17
C PHE A 200 -1.41 -30.99 -29.32
N ALA A 201 -1.90 -30.62 -30.50
CA ALA A 201 -1.85 -31.48 -31.67
C ALA A 201 -0.43 -31.70 -32.18
N GLU A 202 0.42 -30.69 -32.17
CA GLU A 202 1.85 -30.81 -32.52
C GLU A 202 2.59 -31.80 -31.62
N LEU A 203 2.31 -31.76 -30.30
CA LEU A 203 2.94 -32.63 -29.31
C LEU A 203 2.42 -34.10 -29.38
N ASN A 204 1.16 -34.30 -29.68
CA ASN A 204 0.50 -35.60 -29.52
C ASN A 204 0.04 -36.23 -30.85
N GLY A 205 0.09 -35.51 -31.96
CA GLY A 205 -0.49 -35.96 -33.24
C GLY A 205 -2.00 -36.24 -33.12
N ASP A 206 -2.47 -37.23 -33.84
CA ASP A 206 -3.87 -37.67 -33.86
C ASP A 206 -4.24 -38.69 -32.77
N LYS A 207 -3.32 -38.96 -31.85
CA LYS A 207 -3.42 -40.01 -30.81
C LYS A 207 -4.76 -40.01 -30.06
N TYR A 208 -5.33 -38.84 -29.81
CA TYR A 208 -6.55 -38.71 -29.02
C TYR A 208 -7.80 -38.44 -29.87
N VAL A 209 -7.72 -38.39 -31.20
CA VAL A 209 -8.86 -38.05 -32.04
C VAL A 209 -10.02 -39.04 -31.83
N ALA A 210 -9.77 -40.33 -31.80
CA ALA A 210 -10.81 -41.33 -31.57
C ALA A 210 -11.40 -41.26 -30.15
N ALA A 211 -10.57 -41.07 -29.15
CA ALA A 211 -11.01 -40.98 -27.75
C ALA A 211 -11.85 -39.73 -27.48
N VAL A 212 -11.44 -38.57 -28.02
CA VAL A 212 -12.15 -37.30 -27.85
C VAL A 212 -13.48 -37.29 -28.57
N SER A 213 -13.54 -37.83 -29.81
CA SER A 213 -14.79 -37.92 -30.56
C SER A 213 -15.85 -38.78 -29.87
N TYR A 214 -15.42 -39.83 -29.15
CA TYR A 214 -16.34 -40.75 -28.45
C TYR A 214 -16.86 -40.12 -27.12
N THR A 215 -16.02 -39.43 -26.35
CA THR A 215 -16.37 -38.99 -25.00
C THR A 215 -17.07 -37.63 -24.90
N HIS A 216 -16.90 -36.75 -25.90
CA HIS A 216 -17.39 -35.38 -25.83
C HIS A 216 -18.56 -35.03 -26.76
N LEU A 217 -18.95 -35.91 -27.66
CA LEU A 217 -20.10 -35.72 -28.53
C LEU A 217 -21.37 -36.46 -28.05
N THR A 218 -21.24 -37.31 -27.03
CA THR A 218 -22.36 -38.09 -26.46
C THR A 218 -22.89 -37.52 -25.13
N LEU A 219 -22.38 -36.38 -24.66
CA LEU A 219 -22.88 -35.60 -23.54
C LEU A 219 -23.49 -34.28 -24.01
#